data_f2a45cd473e1215be980e694e5836d34
#
_entry.id   f2a45cd473e1215be980e694e5836d34
#
_cell.length_a   1.000
_cell.length_b   1.000
_cell.length_c   1.000
_cell.angle_alpha   90.00
_cell.angle_beta   90.00
_cell.angle_gamma   90.00
#
_symmetry.space_group_name_H-M   'P 1'
#
loop_
_entity.id
_entity.type
_entity.pdbx_description
1 polymer ?
#
loop_
_entity_poly.entity_id
_entity_poly.type
_entity_poly.pdbx_seq_one_letter_code
_entity_poly.pdbx_strand_id
1 'polypeptide(L)'
;MGTFRPERREVMATERDLVVLGAGMHPWGKWGKNFVDYGLVAAKAALADADVAWRDIEFVAGADTIRNGYPGFVAGSTFSQAMGWTGAQISSSYAACASGAQAMQSARAQILAGFADVAMVIGADTTPKGFFAPVGGERKEDPDWQRFHLLGATNPAFFALNARRRIDVFGDTVEDFAMVKVKNSKAGVGNPYARFRKEFTLDDFAGSPIVSDPLRLLDICATSDGAAAVIICTPEYAMKKLGTLEGTVRIRAVANTTPTYPQVRLELPDIATDSNAVVQAPPLGFKDSIAHNAYEQAGLGPEDVSCAEVYDLSTALELDWYENLGFCAEGEGARLVRDGITALGGSKPVNASGGLASFGEAIPAQAIAQVCELTWQLQGRSDGHQVENAKVGLAINQGLFGHGSCTILSV
;
A
#
# COMPACT_ATOMS: atom_id res chain seq x y z
N MET A 1 6.11 13.40 -34.83
CA MET A 1 6.17 12.22 -33.99
C MET A 1 7.63 11.90 -33.71
N GLY A 2 8.17 12.41 -32.63
CA GLY A 2 9.57 12.22 -32.24
C GLY A 2 9.71 10.98 -31.39
N THR A 3 10.51 10.04 -31.82
CA THR A 3 10.92 8.86 -31.10
C THR A 3 11.67 9.27 -29.83
N PHE A 4 11.09 9.01 -28.67
CA PHE A 4 11.74 9.19 -27.38
C PHE A 4 12.91 8.18 -27.28
N ARG A 5 14.13 8.67 -27.08
CA ARG A 5 15.33 7.82 -27.00
C ARG A 5 15.55 7.34 -25.56
N PRO A 6 15.83 6.05 -25.33
CA PRO A 6 16.03 5.48 -24.00
C PRO A 6 17.39 5.80 -23.32
N GLU A 7 18.34 6.38 -24.00
CA GLU A 7 19.75 6.52 -23.54
C GLU A 7 19.99 7.49 -22.35
N ARG A 8 19.01 8.29 -21.92
CA ARG A 8 19.17 9.19 -20.77
C ARG A 8 18.80 8.58 -19.41
N ARG A 9 18.30 7.34 -19.37
CA ARG A 9 17.68 6.78 -18.15
C ARG A 9 18.60 5.93 -17.28
N GLU A 10 19.60 5.24 -17.82
CA GLU A 10 20.44 4.33 -17.02
C GLU A 10 21.36 5.03 -16.01
N VAL A 11 21.93 6.18 -16.33
CA VAL A 11 22.80 6.94 -15.41
C VAL A 11 22.02 7.67 -14.33
N MET A 12 20.72 7.96 -14.55
CA MET A 12 19.90 8.74 -13.62
C MET A 12 19.20 7.90 -12.54
N ALA A 13 19.07 6.59 -12.68
CA ALA A 13 18.35 5.75 -11.73
C ALA A 13 19.17 5.52 -10.44
N THR A 14 20.47 5.26 -10.56
CA THR A 14 21.36 4.97 -9.42
C THR A 14 21.69 6.21 -8.57
N GLU A 15 21.69 7.40 -9.14
CA GLU A 15 21.92 8.65 -8.41
C GLU A 15 20.70 9.13 -7.60
N ARG A 16 19.53 8.50 -7.79
CA ARG A 16 18.28 8.86 -7.13
C ARG A 16 17.81 7.86 -6.07
N ASP A 17 18.61 6.84 -5.84
CA ASP A 17 18.28 5.82 -4.83
C ASP A 17 18.50 6.41 -3.43
N LEU A 18 17.53 6.19 -2.55
CA LEU A 18 17.68 6.47 -1.12
C LEU A 18 17.84 5.17 -0.34
N VAL A 19 18.33 5.26 0.87
CA VAL A 19 18.49 4.12 1.78
C VAL A 19 17.40 4.15 2.84
N VAL A 20 16.78 2.99 3.10
CA VAL A 20 15.98 2.79 4.31
C VAL A 20 16.92 2.38 5.43
N LEU A 21 17.14 3.27 6.40
CA LEU A 21 18.02 3.02 7.56
C LEU A 21 17.33 2.24 8.65
N GLY A 22 16.02 2.46 8.84
CA GLY A 22 15.28 1.78 9.88
C GLY A 22 13.79 1.81 9.64
N ALA A 23 13.12 0.79 10.17
CA ALA A 23 11.69 0.56 10.03
C ALA A 23 11.08 0.21 11.38
N GLY A 24 9.86 0.69 11.65
CA GLY A 24 9.18 0.43 12.90
C GLY A 24 7.67 0.45 12.73
N MET A 25 7.00 -0.46 13.43
CA MET A 25 5.54 -0.56 13.43
C MET A 25 4.98 -0.67 14.85
N HIS A 26 3.74 -0.21 15.02
CA HIS A 26 2.85 -0.64 16.10
C HIS A 26 1.96 -1.76 15.55
N PRO A 27 1.72 -2.85 16.28
CA PRO A 27 0.87 -3.95 15.80
C PRO A 27 -0.54 -3.47 15.41
N TRP A 28 -1.08 -4.06 14.32
CA TRP A 28 -2.45 -3.79 13.89
C TRP A 28 -3.47 -4.46 14.81
N GLY A 29 -4.59 -3.77 15.07
CA GLY A 29 -5.62 -4.30 15.97
C GLY A 29 -6.76 -3.34 16.22
N LYS A 30 -7.39 -3.49 17.40
CA LYS A 30 -8.36 -2.56 17.98
C LYS A 30 -7.98 -2.34 19.44
N TRP A 31 -7.19 -1.32 19.70
CA TRP A 31 -6.47 -1.15 20.95
C TRP A 31 -7.12 -0.15 21.90
N GLY A 32 -8.05 0.69 21.39
CA GLY A 32 -8.78 1.66 22.20
C GLY A 32 -7.96 2.87 22.67
N LYS A 33 -6.79 3.11 22.08
CA LYS A 33 -5.95 4.29 22.30
C LYS A 33 -6.08 5.26 21.12
N ASN A 34 -5.47 6.42 21.22
CA ASN A 34 -5.44 7.35 20.11
C ASN A 34 -4.30 7.04 19.15
N PHE A 35 -4.40 7.54 17.91
CA PHE A 35 -3.42 7.29 16.86
C PHE A 35 -2.03 7.86 17.16
N VAL A 36 -1.93 8.92 17.99
CA VAL A 36 -0.64 9.51 18.38
C VAL A 36 0.18 8.52 19.20
N ASP A 37 -0.47 7.79 20.14
CA ASP A 37 0.20 6.77 20.95
C ASP A 37 0.78 5.66 20.06
N TYR A 38 0.04 5.23 19.05
CA TYR A 38 0.52 4.22 18.09
C TYR A 38 1.69 4.75 17.25
N GLY A 39 1.55 5.98 16.74
CA GLY A 39 2.61 6.64 15.96
C GLY A 39 3.91 6.80 16.74
N LEU A 40 3.83 7.17 18.03
CA LEU A 40 5.02 7.27 18.88
C LEU A 40 5.74 5.93 19.06
N VAL A 41 5.00 4.82 19.14
CA VAL A 41 5.61 3.48 19.20
C VAL A 41 6.36 3.17 17.91
N ALA A 42 5.72 3.38 16.76
CA ALA A 42 6.33 3.14 15.45
C ALA A 42 7.55 4.05 15.21
N ALA A 43 7.43 5.35 15.52
CA ALA A 43 8.53 6.31 15.38
C ALA A 43 9.76 5.92 16.21
N LYS A 44 9.54 5.59 17.49
CA LYS A 44 10.63 5.17 18.40
C LYS A 44 11.27 3.87 17.93
N ALA A 45 10.49 2.92 17.44
CA ALA A 45 11.01 1.67 16.88
C ALA A 45 11.87 1.92 15.63
N ALA A 46 11.40 2.76 14.70
CA ALA A 46 12.16 3.12 13.50
C ALA A 46 13.46 3.87 13.81
N LEU A 47 13.44 4.80 14.76
CA LEU A 47 14.65 5.50 15.22
C LEU A 47 15.65 4.55 15.87
N ALA A 48 15.17 3.61 16.69
CA ALA A 48 16.02 2.61 17.33
C ALA A 48 16.62 1.63 16.30
N ASP A 49 15.84 1.19 15.32
CA ASP A 49 16.31 0.32 14.23
C ASP A 49 17.36 1.02 13.35
N ALA A 50 17.18 2.32 13.09
CA ALA A 50 18.14 3.16 12.35
C ALA A 50 19.38 3.55 13.19
N ASP A 51 19.35 3.39 14.49
CA ASP A 51 20.32 3.99 15.45
C ASP A 51 20.48 5.51 15.20
N VAL A 52 19.37 6.24 14.97
CA VAL A 52 19.33 7.68 14.73
C VAL A 52 18.60 8.37 15.88
N ALA A 53 19.16 9.44 16.40
CA ALA A 53 18.48 10.23 17.43
C ALA A 53 17.39 11.12 16.81
N TRP A 54 16.29 11.32 17.51
CA TRP A 54 15.17 12.17 17.02
C TRP A 54 15.63 13.58 16.62
N ARG A 55 16.54 14.16 17.36
CA ARG A 55 17.10 15.51 17.08
C ARG A 55 17.91 15.59 15.78
N ASP A 56 18.33 14.45 15.23
CA ASP A 56 19.13 14.38 14.00
C ASP A 56 18.24 14.24 12.75
N ILE A 57 16.92 14.06 12.94
CA ILE A 57 15.95 14.07 11.84
C ILE A 57 15.76 15.50 11.34
N GLU A 58 16.00 15.70 10.04
CA GLU A 58 15.94 17.02 9.39
C GLU A 58 14.60 17.27 8.71
N PHE A 59 13.88 16.22 8.32
CA PHE A 59 12.57 16.31 7.68
C PHE A 59 11.61 15.26 8.21
N VAL A 60 10.35 15.65 8.44
CA VAL A 60 9.26 14.74 8.84
C VAL A 60 8.12 14.80 7.83
N ALA A 61 7.84 13.70 7.19
CA ALA A 61 6.69 13.53 6.31
C ALA A 61 5.60 12.73 7.00
N GLY A 62 4.49 13.37 7.35
CA GLY A 62 3.34 12.75 7.95
C GLY A 62 2.32 12.31 6.89
N ALA A 63 1.79 11.11 7.03
CA ALA A 63 0.66 10.62 6.24
C ALA A 63 -0.64 10.95 6.99
N ASP A 64 -1.48 11.79 6.39
CA ASP A 64 -2.73 12.25 6.96
C ASP A 64 -3.88 11.28 6.75
N THR A 65 -4.87 11.41 7.61
CA THR A 65 -6.19 10.82 7.43
C THR A 65 -7.25 11.89 7.62
N ILE A 66 -8.24 11.91 6.74
CA ILE A 66 -9.47 12.70 6.94
C ILE A 66 -10.54 11.76 7.42
N ARG A 67 -10.73 11.72 8.74
CA ARG A 67 -11.79 10.93 9.34
C ARG A 67 -12.73 11.82 10.14
N ASN A 68 -13.98 11.42 10.16
CA ASN A 68 -14.98 12.06 11.00
C ASN A 68 -14.52 12.05 12.46
N GLY A 69 -14.38 13.23 13.06
CA GLY A 69 -13.99 13.38 14.46
C GLY A 69 -12.56 13.85 14.72
N TYR A 70 -11.76 14.10 13.69
CA TYR A 70 -10.43 14.70 13.84
C TYR A 70 -10.31 16.03 13.07
N PRO A 71 -10.99 17.09 13.51
CA PRO A 71 -10.86 18.40 12.87
C PRO A 71 -9.45 18.95 13.07
N GLY A 72 -8.83 19.43 11.99
CA GLY A 72 -7.54 20.11 12.02
C GLY A 72 -6.33 19.22 12.31
N PHE A 73 -6.43 17.91 12.12
CA PHE A 73 -5.30 17.02 12.28
C PHE A 73 -4.31 17.16 11.13
N VAL A 74 -3.05 17.39 11.47
CA VAL A 74 -1.92 17.50 10.55
C VAL A 74 -0.82 16.54 11.04
N ALA A 75 -0.69 15.38 10.42
CA ALA A 75 0.09 14.23 10.92
C ALA A 75 1.54 14.60 11.25
N GLY A 76 2.26 15.21 10.31
CA GLY A 76 3.65 15.54 10.52
C GLY A 76 3.88 16.42 11.74
N SER A 77 3.09 17.49 11.89
CA SER A 77 3.19 18.41 13.05
C SER A 77 2.77 17.74 14.35
N THR A 78 1.72 16.93 14.32
CA THR A 78 1.21 16.26 15.53
C THR A 78 2.23 15.26 16.08
N PHE A 79 2.86 14.45 15.24
CA PHE A 79 3.90 13.53 15.69
C PHE A 79 5.17 14.26 16.13
N SER A 80 5.60 15.30 15.40
CA SER A 80 6.76 16.11 15.78
C SER A 80 6.56 16.82 17.12
N GLN A 81 5.37 17.34 17.38
CA GLN A 81 5.01 17.92 18.67
C GLN A 81 5.06 16.88 19.79
N ALA A 82 4.49 15.70 19.55
CA ALA A 82 4.45 14.63 20.54
C ALA A 82 5.83 14.03 20.85
N MET A 83 6.76 14.05 19.87
CA MET A 83 8.16 13.66 20.04
C MET A 83 9.02 14.76 20.67
N GLY A 84 8.57 16.01 20.65
CA GLY A 84 9.29 17.21 21.02
C GLY A 84 9.89 17.93 19.82
N TRP A 85 9.63 19.22 19.69
CA TRP A 85 10.11 20.03 18.57
C TRP A 85 11.63 20.08 18.47
N THR A 86 12.19 19.79 17.29
CA THR A 86 13.64 19.85 17.02
C THR A 86 14.03 20.94 16.02
N GLY A 87 13.06 21.58 15.37
CA GLY A 87 13.29 22.48 14.25
C GLY A 87 13.32 21.78 12.88
N ALA A 88 13.10 20.48 12.82
CA ALA A 88 12.98 19.75 11.56
C ALA A 88 11.88 20.34 10.69
N GLN A 89 12.08 20.36 9.37
CA GLN A 89 11.05 20.74 8.41
C GLN A 89 9.96 19.66 8.37
N ILE A 90 8.71 20.06 8.10
CA ILE A 90 7.57 19.16 8.20
C ILE A 90 6.67 19.30 6.97
N SER A 91 6.21 18.17 6.44
CA SER A 91 5.06 18.10 5.54
C SER A 91 4.01 17.12 6.04
N SER A 92 2.79 17.29 5.55
CA SER A 92 1.71 16.34 5.75
C SER A 92 1.01 16.11 4.42
N SER A 93 0.72 14.86 4.10
CA SER A 93 0.19 14.46 2.80
C SER A 93 -1.08 13.65 2.97
N TYR A 94 -2.08 13.94 2.14
CA TYR A 94 -3.31 13.17 2.06
C TYR A 94 -3.56 12.66 0.64
N ALA A 95 -3.68 11.36 0.49
CA ALA A 95 -4.03 10.65 -0.74
C ALA A 95 -4.87 9.41 -0.41
N ALA A 96 -5.79 9.52 0.55
CA ALA A 96 -6.56 8.41 1.09
C ALA A 96 -5.63 7.22 1.46
N CYS A 97 -5.90 6.02 0.95
CA CYS A 97 -5.11 4.83 1.26
C CYS A 97 -3.68 4.86 0.69
N ALA A 98 -3.37 5.80 -0.20
CA ALA A 98 -2.02 6.04 -0.72
C ALA A 98 -1.27 7.16 0.06
N SER A 99 -1.83 7.69 1.16
CA SER A 99 -1.23 8.79 1.93
C SER A 99 0.19 8.50 2.39
N GLY A 100 0.48 7.27 2.82
CA GLY A 100 1.82 6.86 3.24
C GLY A 100 2.86 6.94 2.12
N ALA A 101 2.49 6.51 0.91
CA ALA A 101 3.37 6.62 -0.25
C ALA A 101 3.52 8.07 -0.74
N GLN A 102 2.46 8.89 -0.62
CA GLN A 102 2.56 10.33 -0.92
C GLN A 102 3.50 11.04 0.07
N ALA A 103 3.45 10.69 1.36
CA ALA A 103 4.40 11.18 2.36
C ALA A 103 5.83 10.69 2.06
N MET A 104 6.01 9.43 1.64
CA MET A 104 7.30 8.88 1.20
C MET A 104 7.86 9.66 0.01
N GLN A 105 7.03 9.95 -0.99
CA GLN A 105 7.45 10.76 -2.15
C GLN A 105 7.83 12.18 -1.74
N SER A 106 7.10 12.80 -0.80
CA SER A 106 7.43 14.11 -0.26
C SER A 106 8.82 14.12 0.40
N ALA A 107 9.08 13.16 1.29
CA ALA A 107 10.39 13.04 1.94
C ALA A 107 11.50 12.76 0.92
N ARG A 108 11.27 11.86 -0.04
CA ARG A 108 12.21 11.57 -1.13
C ARG A 108 12.53 12.83 -1.93
N ALA A 109 11.54 13.64 -2.27
CA ALA A 109 11.75 14.88 -3.03
C ALA A 109 12.60 15.88 -2.26
N GLN A 110 12.40 16.04 -0.94
CA GLN A 110 13.21 16.94 -0.10
C GLN A 110 14.66 16.49 -0.03
N ILE A 111 14.90 15.19 0.12
CA ILE A 111 16.27 14.63 0.16
C ILE A 111 16.95 14.82 -1.21
N LEU A 112 16.30 14.45 -2.29
CA LEU A 112 16.86 14.58 -3.64
C LEU A 112 17.09 16.05 -4.07
N ALA A 113 16.33 16.98 -3.51
CA ALA A 113 16.53 18.41 -3.71
C ALA A 113 17.65 19.00 -2.82
N GLY A 114 18.25 18.21 -1.93
CA GLY A 114 19.33 18.63 -1.04
C GLY A 114 18.88 19.50 0.15
N PHE A 115 17.59 19.46 0.51
CA PHE A 115 17.07 20.18 1.68
C PHE A 115 17.19 19.37 2.97
N ALA A 116 17.42 18.07 2.89
CA ALA A 116 17.61 17.17 4.02
C ALA A 116 18.45 15.96 3.58
N ASP A 117 19.27 15.44 4.48
CA ASP A 117 19.99 14.17 4.28
C ASP A 117 19.27 12.98 4.91
N VAL A 118 18.48 13.22 5.96
CA VAL A 118 17.74 12.18 6.68
C VAL A 118 16.33 12.64 7.03
N ALA A 119 15.36 11.76 6.77
CA ALA A 119 13.94 12.05 7.00
C ALA A 119 13.23 10.88 7.69
N MET A 120 12.20 11.21 8.46
CA MET A 120 11.21 10.26 8.97
C MET A 120 9.93 10.35 8.15
N VAL A 121 9.40 9.21 7.72
CA VAL A 121 8.04 9.10 7.17
C VAL A 121 7.19 8.34 8.18
N ILE A 122 6.04 8.88 8.55
CA ILE A 122 5.21 8.34 9.63
C ILE A 122 3.73 8.43 9.30
N GLY A 123 2.97 7.39 9.63
CA GLY A 123 1.52 7.35 9.56
C GLY A 123 0.92 6.49 10.66
N ALA A 124 -0.25 6.88 11.14
CA ALA A 124 -0.99 6.14 12.15
C ALA A 124 -2.48 6.34 11.97
N ASP A 125 -3.26 5.37 12.40
CA ASP A 125 -4.72 5.42 12.31
C ASP A 125 -5.40 4.83 13.53
N THR A 126 -6.58 5.39 13.83
CA THR A 126 -7.59 4.81 14.71
C THR A 126 -8.88 4.72 13.91
N THR A 127 -9.20 3.52 13.42
CA THR A 127 -10.33 3.31 12.51
C THR A 127 -11.62 3.08 13.29
N PRO A 128 -12.64 3.94 13.15
CA PRO A 128 -13.95 3.72 13.77
C PRO A 128 -14.66 2.49 13.19
N LYS A 129 -15.58 1.90 13.96
CA LYS A 129 -16.49 0.86 13.44
C LYS A 129 -17.36 1.44 12.31
N GLY A 130 -17.65 0.63 11.31
CA GLY A 130 -18.51 1.04 10.18
C GLY A 130 -17.86 1.98 9.20
N PHE A 131 -16.55 2.03 9.15
CA PHE A 131 -15.77 2.91 8.26
C PHE A 131 -16.18 2.82 6.78
N PHE A 132 -16.59 1.65 6.32
CA PHE A 132 -17.05 1.47 4.93
C PHE A 132 -18.53 1.82 4.71
N ALA A 133 -19.25 2.20 5.75
CA ALA A 133 -20.58 2.74 5.64
C ALA A 133 -20.52 4.28 5.56
N PRO A 134 -21.46 4.95 4.85
CA PRO A 134 -21.58 6.40 4.89
C PRO A 134 -21.81 6.85 6.33
N VAL A 135 -20.88 7.60 6.91
CA VAL A 135 -20.97 8.06 8.29
C VAL A 135 -21.28 9.53 8.34
N GLY A 136 -22.40 9.87 8.98
CA GLY A 136 -22.74 11.21 9.45
C GLY A 136 -23.08 12.24 8.40
N GLY A 137 -23.98 13.16 8.75
CA GLY A 137 -24.31 14.42 8.09
C GLY A 137 -24.59 14.38 6.58
N GLU A 138 -25.64 15.00 6.17
CA GLU A 138 -25.91 15.22 4.74
C GLU A 138 -24.82 16.10 4.12
N ARG A 139 -24.14 15.61 3.12
CA ARG A 139 -23.20 16.35 2.27
C ARG A 139 -23.74 16.43 0.86
N LYS A 140 -24.86 17.15 0.70
CA LYS A 140 -25.62 17.22 -0.57
C LYS A 140 -24.81 17.75 -1.74
N GLU A 141 -23.79 18.53 -1.46
CA GLU A 141 -22.90 19.14 -2.47
C GLU A 141 -21.73 18.21 -2.86
N ASP A 142 -21.53 17.09 -2.13
CA ASP A 142 -20.45 16.15 -2.39
C ASP A 142 -20.92 15.04 -3.35
N PRO A 143 -20.42 14.99 -4.60
CA PRO A 143 -20.85 13.98 -5.57
C PRO A 143 -20.57 12.54 -5.11
N ASP A 144 -19.51 12.31 -4.32
CA ASP A 144 -19.21 10.98 -3.80
C ASP A 144 -20.20 10.58 -2.72
N TRP A 145 -20.56 11.51 -1.82
CA TRP A 145 -21.62 11.27 -0.83
C TRP A 145 -22.96 10.98 -1.50
N GLN A 146 -23.32 11.75 -2.55
CA GLN A 146 -24.54 11.51 -3.31
C GLN A 146 -24.53 10.14 -3.98
N ARG A 147 -23.40 9.72 -4.58
CA ARG A 147 -23.24 8.41 -5.18
C ARG A 147 -23.41 7.29 -4.15
N PHE A 148 -22.72 7.38 -3.02
CA PHE A 148 -22.86 6.40 -1.95
C PHE A 148 -24.28 6.37 -1.37
N HIS A 149 -24.90 7.51 -1.19
CA HIS A 149 -26.23 7.61 -0.60
C HIS A 149 -27.34 7.16 -1.58
N LEU A 150 -27.30 7.62 -2.81
CA LEU A 150 -28.35 7.33 -3.80
C LEU A 150 -28.25 5.90 -4.35
N LEU A 151 -27.05 5.39 -4.54
CA LEU A 151 -26.82 4.07 -5.12
C LEU A 151 -26.62 3.00 -4.06
N GLY A 152 -26.53 3.35 -2.79
CA GLY A 152 -26.14 2.42 -1.72
C GLY A 152 -24.75 1.81 -1.94
N ALA A 153 -23.92 2.46 -2.76
CA ALA A 153 -22.60 1.96 -3.17
C ALA A 153 -21.58 2.18 -2.06
N THR A 154 -21.59 1.32 -1.05
CA THR A 154 -20.49 1.23 -0.08
C THR A 154 -19.24 0.63 -0.72
N ASN A 155 -18.07 0.77 -0.11
CA ASN A 155 -16.85 0.13 -0.60
C ASN A 155 -17.02 -1.39 -0.82
N PRO A 156 -17.64 -2.17 0.10
CA PRO A 156 -17.91 -3.58 -0.15
C PRO A 156 -18.77 -3.85 -1.39
N ALA A 157 -19.75 -2.98 -1.69
CA ALA A 157 -20.55 -3.10 -2.91
C ALA A 157 -19.70 -2.90 -4.18
N PHE A 158 -18.79 -1.92 -4.16
CA PHE A 158 -17.82 -1.74 -5.25
C PHE A 158 -16.89 -2.94 -5.41
N PHE A 159 -16.35 -3.49 -4.32
CA PHE A 159 -15.53 -4.69 -4.37
C PHE A 159 -16.30 -5.89 -4.93
N ALA A 160 -17.59 -6.01 -4.58
CA ALA A 160 -18.46 -7.06 -5.09
C ALA A 160 -18.75 -6.93 -6.59
N LEU A 161 -18.88 -5.71 -7.12
CA LEU A 161 -18.98 -5.50 -8.57
C LEU A 161 -17.74 -6.02 -9.29
N ASN A 162 -16.55 -5.76 -8.75
CA ASN A 162 -15.32 -6.30 -9.29
C ASN A 162 -15.29 -7.83 -9.24
N ALA A 163 -15.62 -8.42 -8.09
CA ALA A 163 -15.69 -9.87 -7.93
C ALA A 163 -16.69 -10.51 -8.90
N ARG A 164 -17.86 -9.88 -9.10
CA ARG A 164 -18.87 -10.35 -10.06
C ARG A 164 -18.34 -10.27 -11.49
N ARG A 165 -17.68 -9.15 -11.88
CA ARG A 165 -17.03 -9.05 -13.19
C ARG A 165 -16.03 -10.19 -13.41
N ARG A 166 -15.20 -10.53 -12.41
CA ARG A 166 -14.24 -11.62 -12.51
C ARG A 166 -14.91 -12.96 -12.73
N ILE A 167 -16.02 -13.23 -12.06
CA ILE A 167 -16.81 -14.46 -12.26
C ILE A 167 -17.38 -14.50 -13.68
N ASP A 168 -17.99 -13.41 -14.13
CA ASP A 168 -18.74 -13.36 -15.39
C ASP A 168 -17.82 -13.34 -16.62
N VAL A 169 -16.67 -12.66 -16.53
CA VAL A 169 -15.75 -12.44 -17.65
C VAL A 169 -14.65 -13.49 -17.72
N PHE A 170 -14.06 -13.84 -16.57
CA PHE A 170 -12.88 -14.71 -16.50
C PHE A 170 -13.20 -16.13 -16.01
N GLY A 171 -14.40 -16.35 -15.47
CA GLY A 171 -14.81 -17.64 -14.93
C GLY A 171 -14.18 -17.96 -13.57
N ASP A 172 -13.71 -16.96 -12.85
CA ASP A 172 -13.25 -17.11 -11.47
C ASP A 172 -14.41 -17.59 -10.59
N THR A 173 -14.10 -18.18 -9.45
CA THR A 173 -15.08 -18.73 -8.54
C THR A 173 -14.97 -18.12 -7.14
N VAL A 174 -16.02 -18.21 -6.34
CA VAL A 174 -15.99 -17.81 -4.93
C VAL A 174 -14.91 -18.60 -4.16
N GLU A 175 -14.61 -19.83 -4.58
CA GLU A 175 -13.54 -20.62 -3.99
C GLU A 175 -12.16 -20.04 -4.26
N ASP A 176 -11.92 -19.46 -5.43
CA ASP A 176 -10.66 -18.76 -5.74
C ASP A 176 -10.43 -17.59 -4.80
N PHE A 177 -11.48 -16.82 -4.51
CA PHE A 177 -11.43 -15.75 -3.53
C PHE A 177 -11.13 -16.28 -2.12
N ALA A 178 -11.78 -17.40 -1.74
CA ALA A 178 -11.50 -18.08 -0.48
C ALA A 178 -10.05 -18.57 -0.37
N MET A 179 -9.47 -19.08 -1.46
CA MET A 179 -8.07 -19.53 -1.50
C MET A 179 -7.10 -18.37 -1.25
N VAL A 180 -7.39 -17.16 -1.74
CA VAL A 180 -6.62 -15.95 -1.40
C VAL A 180 -6.64 -15.70 0.12
N LYS A 181 -7.83 -15.77 0.75
CA LYS A 181 -7.95 -15.61 2.22
C LYS A 181 -7.17 -16.66 2.97
N VAL A 182 -7.28 -17.92 2.57
CA VAL A 182 -6.55 -19.05 3.19
C VAL A 182 -5.04 -18.81 3.10
N LYS A 183 -4.53 -18.47 1.91
CA LYS A 183 -3.11 -18.15 1.66
C LYS A 183 -2.63 -17.02 2.57
N ASN A 184 -3.31 -15.88 2.56
CA ASN A 184 -2.93 -14.71 3.33
C ASN A 184 -3.00 -14.97 4.84
N SER A 185 -3.99 -15.73 5.30
CA SER A 185 -4.11 -16.06 6.72
C SER A 185 -2.96 -16.92 7.23
N LYS A 186 -2.47 -17.87 6.42
CA LYS A 186 -1.29 -18.69 6.78
C LYS A 186 -0.03 -17.83 6.92
N ALA A 187 0.19 -16.89 5.99
CA ALA A 187 1.30 -15.95 6.07
C ALA A 187 1.19 -15.05 7.33
N GLY A 188 0.00 -14.53 7.62
CA GLY A 188 -0.27 -13.67 8.77
C GLY A 188 -0.04 -14.32 10.14
N VAL A 189 -0.09 -15.65 10.27
CA VAL A 189 0.17 -16.33 11.56
C VAL A 189 1.57 -16.01 12.08
N GLY A 190 2.56 -16.03 11.20
CA GLY A 190 3.96 -15.75 11.55
C GLY A 190 4.25 -14.27 11.82
N ASN A 191 3.40 -13.35 11.35
CA ASN A 191 3.66 -11.92 11.44
C ASN A 191 3.24 -11.35 12.81
N PRO A 192 4.18 -10.87 13.66
CA PRO A 192 3.86 -10.32 14.97
C PRO A 192 3.03 -9.03 14.93
N TYR A 193 3.01 -8.34 13.79
CA TYR A 193 2.28 -7.11 13.58
C TYR A 193 0.87 -7.31 13.02
N ALA A 194 0.55 -8.53 12.54
CA ALA A 194 -0.76 -8.83 11.97
C ALA A 194 -1.86 -8.84 13.03
N ARG A 195 -3.03 -8.28 12.66
CA ARG A 195 -4.22 -8.24 13.51
C ARG A 195 -4.79 -9.63 13.78
N PHE A 196 -4.88 -10.46 12.73
CA PHE A 196 -5.39 -11.82 12.82
C PHE A 196 -4.25 -12.81 12.56
N ARG A 197 -3.78 -13.42 13.62
CA ARG A 197 -2.73 -14.43 13.61
C ARG A 197 -3.33 -15.82 13.75
N LYS A 198 -4.30 -16.10 12.90
CA LYS A 198 -5.06 -17.35 12.86
C LYS A 198 -5.16 -17.83 11.41
N GLU A 199 -4.88 -19.10 11.16
CA GLU A 199 -5.21 -19.72 9.89
C GLU A 199 -6.74 -19.86 9.74
N PHE A 200 -7.22 -19.56 8.55
CA PHE A 200 -8.59 -19.80 8.14
C PHE A 200 -8.61 -20.92 7.11
N THR A 201 -9.68 -21.74 7.16
CA THR A 201 -9.95 -22.81 6.20
C THR A 201 -11.00 -22.39 5.19
N LEU A 202 -11.19 -23.19 4.12
CA LEU A 202 -12.30 -22.99 3.18
C LEU A 202 -13.66 -23.10 3.90
N ASP A 203 -13.76 -23.98 4.92
CA ASP A 203 -14.99 -24.14 5.72
C ASP A 203 -15.25 -22.90 6.59
N ASP A 204 -14.23 -22.32 7.23
CA ASP A 204 -14.37 -21.05 7.96
C ASP A 204 -14.87 -19.96 7.02
N PHE A 205 -14.34 -19.91 5.81
CA PHE A 205 -14.75 -18.95 4.79
C PHE A 205 -16.22 -19.18 4.37
N ALA A 206 -16.60 -20.40 4.04
CA ALA A 206 -17.97 -20.75 3.64
C ALA A 206 -18.99 -20.46 4.75
N GLY A 207 -18.59 -20.58 6.02
CA GLY A 207 -19.40 -20.25 7.19
C GLY A 207 -19.50 -18.74 7.50
N SER A 208 -18.68 -17.88 6.87
CA SER A 208 -18.70 -16.45 7.13
C SER A 208 -19.90 -15.75 6.45
N PRO A 209 -20.47 -14.68 7.08
CA PRO A 209 -21.64 -14.01 6.52
C PRO A 209 -21.32 -13.30 5.20
N ILE A 210 -22.29 -13.29 4.28
CA ILE A 210 -22.24 -12.46 3.07
C ILE A 210 -22.37 -10.99 3.45
N VAL A 211 -21.47 -10.16 2.97
CA VAL A 211 -21.47 -8.70 3.19
C VAL A 211 -22.05 -7.99 1.97
N SER A 212 -21.61 -8.38 0.79
CA SER A 212 -22.10 -7.90 -0.51
C SER A 212 -21.86 -8.99 -1.53
N ASP A 213 -22.92 -9.66 -2.00
CA ASP A 213 -22.79 -10.83 -2.90
C ASP A 213 -21.94 -10.50 -4.14
N PRO A 214 -20.92 -11.34 -4.48
CA PRO A 214 -20.59 -12.65 -3.92
C PRO A 214 -19.68 -12.65 -2.69
N LEU A 215 -19.24 -11.49 -2.21
CA LEU A 215 -18.21 -11.36 -1.17
C LEU A 215 -18.75 -11.59 0.25
N ARG A 216 -17.98 -12.30 1.02
CA ARG A 216 -18.21 -12.60 2.43
C ARG A 216 -17.37 -11.69 3.33
N LEU A 217 -17.62 -11.71 4.63
CA LEU A 217 -16.86 -10.92 5.62
C LEU A 217 -15.36 -11.23 5.58
N LEU A 218 -14.98 -12.48 5.34
CA LEU A 218 -13.58 -12.89 5.27
C LEU A 218 -12.89 -12.49 3.95
N ASP A 219 -13.64 -12.05 2.95
CA ASP A 219 -13.08 -11.45 1.74
C ASP A 219 -12.60 -10.02 1.93
N ILE A 220 -13.13 -9.32 2.93
CA ILE A 220 -12.97 -7.86 3.07
C ILE A 220 -11.81 -7.55 4.02
N CYS A 221 -11.07 -6.50 3.71
CA CYS A 221 -9.99 -6.00 4.54
C CYS A 221 -10.44 -5.70 5.97
N ALA A 222 -9.55 -5.95 6.92
CA ALA A 222 -9.82 -5.81 8.34
C ALA A 222 -9.41 -4.42 8.85
N THR A 223 -10.34 -3.46 8.85
CA THR A 223 -10.08 -2.09 9.33
C THR A 223 -9.51 -2.08 10.73
N SER A 224 -8.33 -1.51 10.90
CA SER A 224 -7.51 -1.63 12.10
C SER A 224 -7.01 -0.28 12.61
N ASP A 225 -6.66 -0.26 13.88
CA ASP A 225 -5.77 0.73 14.46
C ASP A 225 -4.34 0.24 14.24
N GLY A 226 -3.42 1.14 13.92
CA GLY A 226 -2.03 0.77 13.71
C GLY A 226 -1.18 1.97 13.31
N ALA A 227 0.14 1.79 13.29
CA ALA A 227 1.08 2.81 12.87
C ALA A 227 2.35 2.21 12.30
N ALA A 228 2.96 2.95 11.36
CA ALA A 228 4.25 2.61 10.79
C ALA A 228 5.10 3.85 10.60
N ALA A 229 6.41 3.70 10.71
CA ALA A 229 7.39 4.73 10.41
C ALA A 229 8.63 4.12 9.77
N VAL A 230 9.27 4.88 8.88
CA VAL A 230 10.58 4.54 8.32
C VAL A 230 11.50 5.75 8.38
N ILE A 231 12.79 5.47 8.56
CA ILE A 231 13.87 6.46 8.44
C ILE A 231 14.54 6.24 7.10
N ILE A 232 14.54 7.26 6.27
CA ILE A 232 15.17 7.24 4.95
C ILE A 232 16.25 8.30 4.85
N CYS A 233 17.29 8.06 4.09
CA CYS A 233 18.40 9.02 3.97
C CYS A 233 19.12 8.94 2.62
N THR A 234 20.04 9.88 2.40
CA THR A 234 21.00 9.83 1.29
C THR A 234 21.95 8.64 1.46
N PRO A 235 22.50 8.07 0.36
CA PRO A 235 23.55 7.06 0.43
C PRO A 235 24.78 7.54 1.19
N GLU A 236 25.11 8.83 1.09
CA GLU A 236 26.23 9.46 1.78
C GLU A 236 26.04 9.45 3.29
N TYR A 237 24.83 9.79 3.76
CA TYR A 237 24.49 9.71 5.19
C TYR A 237 24.56 8.27 5.69
N ALA A 238 23.99 7.33 4.92
CA ALA A 238 24.05 5.90 5.25
C ALA A 238 25.50 5.38 5.31
N MET A 239 26.34 5.72 4.31
CA MET A 239 27.76 5.35 4.30
C MET A 239 28.52 5.90 5.50
N LYS A 240 28.29 7.15 5.86
CA LYS A 240 28.91 7.77 7.05
C LYS A 240 28.47 7.06 8.34
N LYS A 241 27.22 6.65 8.41
CA LYS A 241 26.63 6.00 9.59
C LYS A 241 27.04 4.54 9.74
N LEU A 242 26.97 3.78 8.64
CA LEU A 242 27.11 2.31 8.63
C LEU A 242 28.53 1.84 8.24
N GLY A 243 29.29 2.69 7.57
CA GLY A 243 30.60 2.34 7.01
C GLY A 243 30.55 1.51 5.72
N THR A 244 29.37 1.07 5.32
CA THR A 244 29.11 0.30 4.09
C THR A 244 27.70 0.53 3.59
N LEU A 245 27.47 0.33 2.30
CA LEU A 245 26.14 0.26 1.70
C LEU A 245 25.75 -1.17 1.29
N GLU A 246 26.63 -2.14 1.52
CA GLU A 246 26.35 -3.55 1.24
C GLU A 246 25.22 -4.05 2.14
N GLY A 247 24.23 -4.72 1.56
CA GLY A 247 23.06 -5.23 2.29
C GLY A 247 22.06 -4.16 2.75
N THR A 248 22.27 -2.87 2.39
CA THR A 248 21.27 -1.84 2.69
C THR A 248 20.09 -1.92 1.73
N VAL A 249 18.89 -1.70 2.26
CA VAL A 249 17.68 -1.62 1.42
C VAL A 249 17.58 -0.24 0.77
N ARG A 250 17.44 -0.23 -0.54
CA ARG A 250 17.35 0.99 -1.35
C ARG A 250 15.95 1.20 -1.88
N ILE A 251 15.49 2.45 -1.84
CA ILE A 251 14.25 2.89 -2.49
C ILE A 251 14.59 3.22 -3.94
N ARG A 252 14.23 2.31 -4.86
CA ARG A 252 14.46 2.46 -6.29
C ARG A 252 13.40 3.35 -6.94
N ALA A 253 12.15 3.22 -6.49
CA ALA A 253 11.03 4.00 -7.00
C ALA A 253 10.02 4.35 -5.90
N VAL A 254 9.42 5.53 -6.01
CA VAL A 254 8.16 5.91 -5.36
C VAL A 254 7.35 6.64 -6.43
N ALA A 255 6.49 5.91 -7.12
CA ALA A 255 5.65 6.46 -8.17
C ALA A 255 4.25 6.72 -7.63
N ASN A 256 3.73 7.93 -7.82
CA ASN A 256 2.35 8.28 -7.57
C ASN A 256 1.67 8.62 -8.90
N THR A 257 0.47 8.11 -9.10
CA THR A 257 -0.26 8.18 -10.36
C THR A 257 -1.72 8.52 -10.10
N THR A 258 -2.33 9.23 -11.02
CA THR A 258 -3.78 9.50 -11.07
C THR A 258 -4.33 9.00 -12.40
N PRO A 259 -5.66 8.71 -12.49
CA PRO A 259 -6.29 8.34 -13.75
C PRO A 259 -6.10 9.41 -14.83
N THR A 260 -5.95 8.95 -16.06
CA THR A 260 -5.89 9.84 -17.24
C THR A 260 -7.27 9.86 -17.91
N TYR A 261 -7.78 11.07 -18.21
CA TYR A 261 -9.03 11.18 -18.96
C TYR A 261 -8.98 10.37 -20.28
N PRO A 262 -10.00 9.63 -20.67
CA PRO A 262 -11.37 9.61 -20.12
C PRO A 262 -11.62 8.56 -19.03
N GLN A 263 -10.59 7.96 -18.43
CA GLN A 263 -10.79 6.97 -17.38
C GLN A 263 -11.61 7.55 -16.23
N VAL A 264 -12.62 6.81 -15.84
CA VAL A 264 -13.43 7.10 -14.67
C VAL A 264 -12.95 6.23 -13.51
N ARG A 265 -13.16 6.73 -12.32
CA ARG A 265 -12.82 6.08 -11.06
C ARG A 265 -13.51 4.74 -10.81
N LEU A 266 -14.72 4.63 -11.29
CA LEU A 266 -15.56 3.46 -11.32
C LEU A 266 -15.68 3.04 -12.78
N GLU A 267 -15.03 1.97 -13.17
CA GLU A 267 -15.37 1.27 -14.39
C GLU A 267 -16.70 0.57 -14.17
N LEU A 268 -17.77 1.29 -14.43
CA LEU A 268 -19.08 0.67 -14.57
C LEU A 268 -19.12 -0.01 -15.95
N PRO A 269 -19.87 -1.12 -16.08
CA PRO A 269 -20.16 -1.67 -17.40
C PRO A 269 -20.70 -0.55 -18.29
N ASP A 270 -20.28 -0.53 -19.55
CA ASP A 270 -20.82 0.42 -20.53
C ASP A 270 -22.33 0.32 -20.54
N ILE A 271 -22.96 1.29 -19.92
CA ILE A 271 -24.39 1.51 -20.11
C ILE A 271 -24.50 2.18 -21.46
N ALA A 272 -25.27 1.60 -22.38
CA ALA A 272 -25.53 2.18 -23.65
C ALA A 272 -25.85 3.70 -23.49
N THR A 273 -24.96 4.54 -23.99
CA THR A 273 -25.13 5.98 -23.95
C THR A 273 -25.41 6.44 -25.35
N ASP A 274 -26.30 7.39 -25.51
CA ASP A 274 -26.54 8.06 -26.79
C ASP A 274 -25.41 9.03 -27.18
N SER A 275 -24.31 9.00 -26.43
CA SER A 275 -23.15 9.83 -26.71
C SER A 275 -22.37 9.27 -27.90
N ASN A 276 -22.31 10.04 -28.97
CA ASN A 276 -21.46 9.74 -30.13
C ASN A 276 -20.01 10.23 -29.97
N ALA A 277 -19.65 10.71 -28.81
CA ALA A 277 -18.28 11.15 -28.56
C ALA A 277 -17.37 9.93 -28.39
N VAL A 278 -16.60 9.62 -29.43
CA VAL A 278 -15.54 8.62 -29.35
C VAL A 278 -14.33 9.29 -28.71
N VAL A 279 -14.09 9.00 -27.45
CA VAL A 279 -12.88 9.41 -26.77
C VAL A 279 -11.91 8.23 -26.78
N GLN A 280 -10.71 8.46 -27.29
CA GLN A 280 -9.69 7.43 -27.34
C GLN A 280 -9.28 7.06 -25.90
N ALA A 281 -9.36 5.76 -25.56
CA ALA A 281 -8.89 5.27 -24.29
C ALA A 281 -7.37 5.55 -24.14
N PRO A 282 -6.87 5.84 -22.93
CA PRO A 282 -5.44 5.95 -22.69
C PRO A 282 -4.75 4.61 -22.98
N PRO A 283 -3.45 4.63 -23.35
CA PRO A 283 -2.72 3.41 -23.73
C PRO A 283 -2.57 2.39 -22.58
N LEU A 284 -2.66 2.85 -21.34
CA LEU A 284 -2.63 2.01 -20.14
C LEU A 284 -3.82 2.33 -19.24
N GLY A 285 -4.40 1.30 -18.65
CA GLY A 285 -5.36 1.43 -17.57
C GLY A 285 -4.76 2.12 -16.34
N PHE A 286 -5.61 2.68 -15.47
CA PHE A 286 -5.13 3.39 -14.28
C PHE A 286 -4.27 2.48 -13.39
N LYS A 287 -4.74 1.27 -13.07
CA LYS A 287 -4.01 0.33 -12.24
C LYS A 287 -2.70 -0.13 -12.87
N ASP A 288 -2.72 -0.42 -14.17
CA ASP A 288 -1.51 -0.79 -14.92
C ASP A 288 -0.48 0.33 -14.91
N SER A 289 -0.93 1.59 -15.06
CA SER A 289 -0.06 2.76 -15.07
C SER A 289 0.66 2.99 -13.72
N ILE A 290 0.06 2.55 -12.61
CA ILE A 290 0.69 2.68 -11.28
C ILE A 290 1.97 1.84 -11.22
N ALA A 291 1.88 0.56 -11.59
CA ALA A 291 3.02 -0.34 -11.60
C ALA A 291 4.04 0.05 -12.69
N HIS A 292 3.56 0.33 -13.90
CA HIS A 292 4.41 0.71 -15.03
C HIS A 292 5.30 1.91 -14.72
N ASN A 293 4.74 2.98 -14.14
CA ASN A 293 5.50 4.17 -13.77
C ASN A 293 6.60 3.87 -12.73
N ALA A 294 6.36 2.92 -11.81
CA ALA A 294 7.36 2.52 -10.84
C ALA A 294 8.47 1.67 -11.47
N TYR A 295 8.10 0.73 -12.34
CA TYR A 295 9.07 -0.07 -13.09
C TYR A 295 9.98 0.82 -13.97
N GLU A 296 9.40 1.77 -14.70
CA GLU A 296 10.18 2.74 -15.46
C GLU A 296 11.12 3.56 -14.58
N GLN A 297 10.67 4.01 -13.41
CA GLN A 297 11.49 4.80 -12.49
C GLN A 297 12.65 3.96 -11.92
N ALA A 298 12.39 2.69 -11.60
CA ALA A 298 13.39 1.78 -11.03
C ALA A 298 14.33 1.18 -12.08
N GLY A 299 13.97 1.17 -13.36
CA GLY A 299 14.66 0.43 -14.42
C GLY A 299 14.55 -1.09 -14.25
N LEU A 300 13.41 -1.56 -13.73
CA LEU A 300 13.12 -2.97 -13.43
C LEU A 300 11.82 -3.38 -14.13
N GLY A 301 11.54 -4.68 -14.13
CA GLY A 301 10.31 -5.27 -14.65
C GLY A 301 9.64 -6.22 -13.65
N PRO A 302 8.45 -6.74 -14.00
CA PRO A 302 7.75 -7.71 -13.15
C PRO A 302 8.54 -8.99 -12.90
N GLU A 303 9.43 -9.38 -13.81
CA GLU A 303 10.33 -10.54 -13.70
C GLU A 303 11.33 -10.38 -12.55
N ASP A 304 11.79 -9.16 -12.27
CA ASP A 304 12.78 -8.86 -11.23
C ASP A 304 12.20 -8.91 -9.81
N VAL A 305 10.87 -8.78 -9.66
CA VAL A 305 10.21 -8.72 -8.36
C VAL A 305 10.28 -10.07 -7.66
N SER A 306 10.89 -10.12 -6.48
CA SER A 306 10.98 -11.32 -5.65
C SER A 306 9.76 -11.52 -4.77
N CYS A 307 9.16 -10.45 -4.25
CA CYS A 307 7.95 -10.46 -3.44
C CYS A 307 7.18 -9.15 -3.57
N ALA A 308 5.88 -9.19 -3.34
CA ALA A 308 5.03 -8.00 -3.40
C ALA A 308 4.07 -7.92 -2.22
N GLU A 309 3.81 -6.69 -1.76
CA GLU A 309 2.73 -6.35 -0.86
C GLU A 309 1.71 -5.53 -1.65
N VAL A 310 0.52 -6.08 -1.86
CA VAL A 310 -0.53 -5.45 -2.66
C VAL A 310 -1.68 -4.96 -1.80
N TYR A 311 -2.45 -4.03 -2.33
CA TYR A 311 -3.57 -3.41 -1.61
C TYR A 311 -4.86 -4.19 -1.86
N ASP A 312 -4.99 -5.32 -1.17
CA ASP A 312 -6.09 -6.27 -1.28
C ASP A 312 -7.29 -5.88 -0.40
N LEU A 313 -8.00 -4.80 -0.74
CA LEU A 313 -9.22 -4.39 -0.03
C LEU A 313 -10.30 -5.49 -0.04
N SER A 314 -10.25 -6.37 -1.03
CA SER A 314 -10.94 -7.66 -1.02
C SER A 314 -10.07 -8.72 -1.71
N THR A 315 -10.36 -9.97 -1.44
CA THR A 315 -9.65 -11.11 -2.04
C THR A 315 -9.69 -11.10 -3.57
N ALA A 316 -10.82 -10.68 -4.16
CA ALA A 316 -10.93 -10.53 -5.62
C ALA A 316 -10.01 -9.45 -6.18
N LEU A 317 -9.80 -8.34 -5.44
CA LEU A 317 -8.88 -7.27 -5.86
C LEU A 317 -7.42 -7.71 -5.80
N GLU A 318 -7.05 -8.68 -4.96
CA GLU A 318 -5.70 -9.24 -4.97
C GLU A 318 -5.40 -9.92 -6.30
N LEU A 319 -6.37 -10.63 -6.88
CA LEU A 319 -6.21 -11.27 -8.20
C LEU A 319 -5.99 -10.24 -9.31
N ASP A 320 -6.70 -9.11 -9.28
CA ASP A 320 -6.47 -8.01 -10.21
C ASP A 320 -5.05 -7.46 -10.09
N TRP A 321 -4.52 -7.34 -8.86
CA TRP A 321 -3.17 -6.83 -8.68
C TRP A 321 -2.11 -7.74 -9.29
N TYR A 322 -2.29 -9.07 -9.30
CA TYR A 322 -1.34 -9.95 -10.00
C TYR A 322 -1.25 -9.64 -11.48
N GLU A 323 -2.40 -9.35 -12.09
CA GLU A 323 -2.53 -8.99 -13.50
C GLU A 323 -1.97 -7.59 -13.77
N ASN A 324 -2.38 -6.59 -12.98
CA ASN A 324 -1.91 -5.20 -13.14
C ASN A 324 -0.42 -5.01 -12.84
N LEU A 325 0.20 -5.89 -12.04
CA LEU A 325 1.63 -5.93 -11.80
C LEU A 325 2.41 -6.65 -12.91
N GLY A 326 1.72 -7.30 -13.85
CA GLY A 326 2.34 -8.06 -14.94
C GLY A 326 2.87 -9.43 -14.50
N PHE A 327 2.40 -9.99 -13.38
CA PHE A 327 2.79 -11.33 -12.94
C PHE A 327 2.10 -12.43 -13.74
N CYS A 328 0.98 -12.12 -14.37
CA CYS A 328 0.25 -12.97 -15.32
C CYS A 328 -0.56 -12.10 -16.29
N ALA A 329 -1.16 -12.73 -17.30
CA ALA A 329 -2.08 -12.06 -18.21
C ALA A 329 -3.43 -11.78 -17.52
N GLU A 330 -4.21 -10.86 -18.09
CA GLU A 330 -5.56 -10.54 -17.62
C GLU A 330 -6.44 -11.81 -17.59
N GLY A 331 -7.16 -12.02 -16.48
CA GLY A 331 -8.00 -13.19 -16.23
C GLY A 331 -7.25 -14.42 -15.70
N GLU A 332 -5.94 -14.39 -15.54
CA GLU A 332 -5.15 -15.53 -15.05
C GLU A 332 -4.83 -15.47 -13.55
N GLY A 333 -5.22 -14.40 -12.86
CA GLY A 333 -4.87 -14.18 -11.44
C GLY A 333 -5.25 -15.36 -10.53
N ALA A 334 -6.44 -15.94 -10.71
CA ALA A 334 -6.90 -17.08 -9.92
C ALA A 334 -6.01 -18.33 -10.10
N ARG A 335 -5.45 -18.55 -11.31
CA ARG A 335 -4.52 -19.65 -11.57
C ARG A 335 -3.27 -19.57 -10.69
N LEU A 336 -2.72 -18.36 -10.49
CA LEU A 336 -1.52 -18.19 -9.65
C LEU A 336 -1.77 -18.61 -8.19
N VAL A 337 -2.98 -18.42 -7.69
CA VAL A 337 -3.35 -18.86 -6.34
C VAL A 337 -3.56 -20.38 -6.30
N ARG A 338 -4.29 -20.95 -7.26
CA ARG A 338 -4.53 -22.41 -7.37
C ARG A 338 -3.21 -23.18 -7.46
N ASP A 339 -2.25 -22.67 -8.21
CA ASP A 339 -0.94 -23.28 -8.41
C ASP A 339 0.05 -22.98 -7.24
N GLY A 340 -0.37 -22.22 -6.23
CA GLY A 340 0.45 -21.86 -5.07
C GLY A 340 1.61 -20.90 -5.38
N ILE A 341 1.61 -20.29 -6.56
CA ILE A 341 2.70 -19.40 -7.04
C ILE A 341 2.85 -18.17 -6.14
N THR A 342 1.74 -17.61 -5.67
CA THR A 342 1.71 -16.40 -4.83
C THR A 342 1.71 -16.68 -3.32
N ALA A 343 1.77 -17.95 -2.92
CA ALA A 343 1.89 -18.33 -1.52
C ALA A 343 3.30 -18.05 -0.96
N LEU A 344 3.42 -17.97 0.36
CA LEU A 344 4.72 -17.95 1.02
C LEU A 344 5.47 -19.26 0.68
N GLY A 345 6.65 -19.15 0.09
CA GLY A 345 7.40 -20.28 -0.47
C GLY A 345 7.10 -20.59 -1.95
N GLY A 346 6.13 -19.92 -2.57
CA GLY A 346 5.92 -19.94 -4.02
C GLY A 346 6.99 -19.15 -4.77
N SER A 347 6.94 -19.19 -6.11
CA SER A 347 7.95 -18.51 -6.94
C SER A 347 7.72 -16.99 -7.05
N LYS A 348 6.54 -16.49 -6.70
CA LYS A 348 6.19 -15.06 -6.72
C LYS A 348 5.31 -14.72 -5.51
N PRO A 349 5.85 -14.77 -4.27
CA PRO A 349 5.07 -14.51 -3.06
C PRO A 349 4.42 -13.13 -3.06
N VAL A 350 3.13 -13.09 -2.74
CA VAL A 350 2.36 -11.86 -2.59
C VAL A 350 1.67 -11.84 -1.24
N ASN A 351 1.75 -10.68 -0.56
CA ASN A 351 1.18 -10.48 0.77
C ASN A 351 1.75 -11.44 1.82
N ALA A 352 3.08 -11.55 1.86
CA ALA A 352 3.79 -12.31 2.90
C ALA A 352 3.46 -11.80 4.31
N SER A 353 3.07 -10.54 4.45
CA SER A 353 2.59 -9.94 5.71
C SER A 353 1.26 -10.54 6.20
N GLY A 354 0.47 -11.14 5.32
CA GLY A 354 -0.89 -11.64 5.57
C GLY A 354 -1.99 -10.86 4.83
N GLY A 355 -1.64 -9.82 4.07
CA GLY A 355 -2.58 -8.99 3.33
C GLY A 355 -3.57 -8.24 4.23
N LEU A 356 -4.39 -7.37 3.66
CA LEU A 356 -5.28 -6.50 4.43
C LEU A 356 -6.38 -7.26 5.18
N ALA A 357 -6.73 -8.46 4.72
CA ALA A 357 -7.74 -9.29 5.37
C ALA A 357 -7.22 -10.04 6.61
N SER A 358 -5.90 -10.15 6.81
CA SER A 358 -5.29 -10.78 8.00
C SER A 358 -4.34 -9.84 8.72
N PHE A 359 -3.41 -9.18 8.02
CA PHE A 359 -2.57 -8.14 8.60
C PHE A 359 -3.42 -6.98 9.12
N GLY A 360 -4.40 -6.54 8.34
CA GLY A 360 -5.28 -5.43 8.68
C GLY A 360 -5.00 -4.18 7.85
N GLU A 361 -5.90 -3.20 7.93
CA GLU A 361 -5.80 -1.93 7.24
C GLU A 361 -5.85 -0.75 8.21
N ALA A 362 -4.76 0.02 8.29
CA ALA A 362 -4.66 1.31 8.96
C ALA A 362 -4.27 2.36 7.90
N ILE A 363 -5.26 3.04 7.33
CA ILE A 363 -5.19 3.74 6.05
C ILE A 363 -3.93 4.59 5.84
N PRO A 364 -3.60 5.61 6.66
CA PRO A 364 -2.42 6.45 6.41
C PRO A 364 -1.09 5.73 6.68
N ALA A 365 -1.12 4.65 7.47
CA ALA A 365 0.07 3.88 7.82
C ALA A 365 0.36 2.76 6.82
N GLN A 366 -0.62 2.33 6.03
CA GLN A 366 -0.53 1.06 5.29
C GLN A 366 0.62 1.01 4.29
N ALA A 367 0.78 2.03 3.46
CA ALA A 367 1.88 2.05 2.49
C ALA A 367 3.26 2.10 3.17
N ILE A 368 3.36 2.74 4.34
CA ILE A 368 4.60 2.77 5.13
C ILE A 368 4.85 1.39 5.75
N ALA A 369 3.80 0.73 6.25
CA ALA A 369 3.89 -0.63 6.80
C ALA A 369 4.36 -1.65 5.77
N GLN A 370 3.88 -1.55 4.53
CA GLN A 370 4.37 -2.40 3.44
C GLN A 370 5.86 -2.16 3.15
N VAL A 371 6.33 -0.90 3.25
CA VAL A 371 7.77 -0.60 3.13
C VAL A 371 8.55 -1.17 4.31
N CYS A 372 8.02 -1.12 5.54
CA CYS A 372 8.64 -1.79 6.69
C CYS A 372 8.74 -3.30 6.47
N GLU A 373 7.64 -3.93 6.07
CA GLU A 373 7.57 -5.36 5.79
C GLU A 373 8.59 -5.76 4.73
N LEU A 374 8.58 -5.09 3.57
CA LEU A 374 9.53 -5.37 2.49
C LEU A 374 10.99 -5.11 2.91
N THR A 375 11.24 -4.10 3.74
CA THR A 375 12.58 -3.85 4.28
C THR A 375 13.06 -5.04 5.09
N TRP A 376 12.23 -5.57 5.97
CA TRP A 376 12.58 -6.74 6.78
C TRP A 376 12.70 -8.02 5.94
N GLN A 377 11.85 -8.20 4.94
CA GLN A 377 11.94 -9.32 3.99
C GLN A 377 13.28 -9.31 3.24
N LEU A 378 13.67 -8.15 2.70
CA LEU A 378 14.91 -7.98 1.95
C LEU A 378 16.16 -8.13 2.83
N GLN A 379 16.04 -7.84 4.13
CA GLN A 379 17.11 -8.00 5.12
C GLN A 379 17.17 -9.41 5.75
N GLY A 380 16.20 -10.29 5.44
CA GLY A 380 16.09 -11.61 6.08
C GLY A 380 15.68 -11.54 7.55
N ARG A 381 14.86 -10.54 7.94
CA ARG A 381 14.43 -10.24 9.32
C ARG A 381 12.94 -10.49 9.58
N SER A 382 12.23 -11.15 8.66
CA SER A 382 10.79 -11.44 8.79
C SER A 382 10.55 -12.84 9.35
N ASP A 383 11.10 -13.11 10.53
CA ASP A 383 10.96 -14.41 11.19
C ASP A 383 9.50 -14.88 11.26
N GLY A 384 9.26 -16.13 10.84
CA GLY A 384 7.95 -16.76 10.83
C GLY A 384 7.12 -16.56 9.54
N HIS A 385 7.53 -15.61 8.66
CA HIS A 385 6.90 -15.39 7.35
C HIS A 385 7.90 -14.87 6.29
N GLN A 386 9.17 -15.27 6.43
CA GLN A 386 10.25 -14.85 5.55
C GLN A 386 10.10 -15.41 4.14
N VAL A 387 10.24 -14.54 3.14
CA VAL A 387 10.44 -14.91 1.73
C VAL A 387 11.92 -15.22 1.50
N GLU A 388 12.22 -16.42 1.04
CA GLU A 388 13.58 -16.83 0.78
C GLU A 388 14.21 -16.07 -0.39
N ASN A 389 15.47 -15.66 -0.22
CA ASN A 389 16.26 -15.00 -1.27
C ASN A 389 15.62 -13.75 -1.88
N ALA A 390 14.79 -13.03 -1.14
CA ALA A 390 14.20 -11.78 -1.61
C ALA A 390 15.27 -10.74 -1.95
N LYS A 391 15.19 -10.14 -3.16
CA LYS A 391 16.13 -9.12 -3.67
C LYS A 391 15.44 -7.84 -4.09
N VAL A 392 14.24 -7.96 -4.61
CA VAL A 392 13.40 -6.83 -5.05
C VAL A 392 12.02 -6.99 -4.44
N GLY A 393 11.59 -6.02 -3.68
CA GLY A 393 10.26 -5.93 -3.09
C GLY A 393 9.43 -4.82 -3.72
N LEU A 394 8.15 -5.07 -3.96
CA LEU A 394 7.22 -4.11 -4.53
C LEU A 394 6.02 -3.92 -3.61
N ALA A 395 5.69 -2.67 -3.28
CA ALA A 395 4.47 -2.30 -2.56
C ALA A 395 3.56 -1.48 -3.46
N ILE A 396 2.28 -1.85 -3.56
CA ILE A 396 1.30 -1.09 -4.34
C ILE A 396 0.09 -0.72 -3.49
N ASN A 397 -0.38 0.53 -3.66
CA ASN A 397 -1.53 1.08 -2.96
C ASN A 397 -2.45 1.85 -3.91
N GLN A 398 -3.73 1.80 -3.63
CA GLN A 398 -4.73 2.59 -4.33
C GLN A 398 -5.64 3.27 -3.32
N GLY A 399 -5.57 4.60 -3.27
CA GLY A 399 -6.46 5.43 -2.48
C GLY A 399 -7.74 5.77 -3.23
N LEU A 400 -8.80 6.03 -2.49
CA LEU A 400 -10.00 6.65 -3.03
C LEU A 400 -9.63 7.97 -3.74
N PHE A 401 -10.48 8.45 -4.61
CA PHE A 401 -10.28 9.70 -5.36
C PHE A 401 -9.18 9.65 -6.45
N GLY A 402 -8.85 8.45 -6.93
CA GLY A 402 -7.93 8.26 -8.04
C GLY A 402 -6.47 8.49 -7.66
N HIS A 403 -6.07 8.10 -6.47
CA HIS A 403 -4.67 8.05 -6.07
C HIS A 403 -4.13 6.63 -6.18
N GLY A 404 -3.10 6.44 -6.96
CA GLY A 404 -2.35 5.19 -7.04
C GLY A 404 -0.90 5.42 -6.67
N SER A 405 -0.26 4.44 -6.03
CA SER A 405 1.16 4.52 -5.72
C SER A 405 1.82 3.16 -5.76
N CYS A 406 3.07 3.14 -6.22
CA CYS A 406 3.91 1.96 -6.19
C CYS A 406 5.31 2.34 -5.69
N THR A 407 5.81 1.58 -4.72
CA THR A 407 7.16 1.73 -4.18
C THR A 407 7.95 0.46 -4.49
N ILE A 408 9.15 0.59 -5.04
CA ILE A 408 10.06 -0.53 -5.32
C ILE A 408 11.31 -0.38 -4.46
N LEU A 409 11.63 -1.45 -3.74
CA LEU A 409 12.82 -1.58 -2.89
C LEU A 409 13.74 -2.68 -3.44
N SER A 410 15.04 -2.55 -3.21
CA SER A 410 16.02 -3.62 -3.52
C SER A 410 17.19 -3.63 -2.54
N VAL A 411 17.90 -4.73 -2.45
CA VAL A 411 19.19 -4.88 -1.77
C VAL A 411 20.30 -5.06 -2.78
#